data_692947570ee413a8d215bcc270fb2cda
#
_entry.id   692947570ee413a8d215bcc270fb2cda
#
_cell.length_a   1.000
_cell.length_b   1.000
_cell.length_c   1.000
_cell.angle_alpha   90.00
_cell.angle_beta   90.00
_cell.angle_gamma   90.00
#
_symmetry.space_group_name_H-M   'P 1'
#
loop_
_entity.id
_entity.type
_entity.pdbx_description
1 polymer ?
#
loop_
_entity_poly.entity_id
_entity_poly.type
_entity_poly.pdbx_seq_one_letter_code
_entity_poly.pdbx_strand_id
1 'polypeptide(L)'
;NQIQESVISNLTLENKIWALSNETDLPILNSYQYTIGANYSKNKWIIDFEAYFKKTKNINTLDFDFNNTSLYNYSIGTSSIQGVDIFIKKQLNKYSTWLSYSFNSAKYRFDDLNDGNPFPSNVNIDHTVKWSHFYKWKKIDFSLGWLWHNGKPYTKINTTSDENEISEYSYSNLNNEKLKVYHRLDFSMVYNFRPHTNKTIKYRLGLSIMNLYNRKNIINKDLRFSNTNSEELKINDIRGAKISPNIVLRVFW
;
A
#
# COMPACT_ATOMS: atom_id res chain seq x y z
N ASN A 1 -6.26 -27.51 -9.07
CA ASN A 1 -6.27 -26.35 -9.97
C ASN A 1 -5.96 -25.11 -9.14
N GLN A 2 -4.92 -24.37 -9.52
CA GLN A 2 -4.57 -23.09 -8.93
C GLN A 2 -4.93 -21.97 -9.92
N ILE A 3 -5.57 -20.91 -9.43
CA ILE A 3 -5.81 -19.69 -10.20
C ILE A 3 -4.68 -18.74 -9.86
N GLN A 4 -4.04 -18.18 -10.86
CA GLN A 4 -3.00 -17.16 -10.71
C GLN A 4 -3.52 -15.80 -11.13
N GLU A 5 -3.05 -14.79 -10.42
CA GLU A 5 -3.20 -13.39 -10.77
C GLU A 5 -1.92 -12.94 -11.47
N SER A 6 -2.02 -12.59 -12.74
CA SER A 6 -0.93 -11.95 -13.48
C SER A 6 -1.12 -10.46 -13.46
N VAL A 7 -0.07 -9.75 -13.08
CA VAL A 7 -0.07 -8.28 -13.06
C VAL A 7 0.44 -7.79 -14.41
N ILE A 8 -0.45 -7.11 -15.15
CA ILE A 8 -0.07 -6.42 -16.36
C ILE A 8 0.38 -5.03 -15.98
N SER A 9 1.57 -4.68 -16.31
CA SER A 9 2.18 -3.36 -16.26
C SER A 9 3.23 -3.12 -15.19
N ASN A 10 4.41 -2.97 -15.68
CA ASN A 10 5.56 -2.48 -14.93
C ASN A 10 5.49 -0.96 -14.69
N LEU A 11 4.51 -0.26 -15.21
CA LEU A 11 4.59 1.18 -15.35
C LEU A 11 3.77 1.98 -14.36
N THR A 12 2.56 1.59 -13.97
CA THR A 12 1.84 2.31 -12.89
C THR A 12 0.44 1.82 -12.59
N LEU A 13 -0.27 1.26 -13.57
CA LEU A 13 -1.60 0.68 -13.38
C LEU A 13 -1.47 -0.84 -13.44
N GLU A 14 -1.69 -1.49 -12.31
CA GLU A 14 -1.76 -2.94 -12.26
C GLU A 14 -3.09 -3.39 -12.84
N ASN A 15 -3.08 -3.86 -14.08
CA ASN A 15 -4.18 -4.65 -14.59
C ASN A 15 -3.95 -6.09 -14.16
N LYS A 16 -4.96 -6.68 -13.54
CA LYS A 16 -4.90 -8.03 -13.02
C LYS A 16 -5.71 -8.95 -13.92
N ILE A 17 -5.06 -9.98 -14.44
CA ILE A 17 -5.73 -11.04 -15.21
C ILE A 17 -5.72 -12.31 -14.37
N TRP A 18 -6.87 -12.94 -14.24
CA TRP A 18 -7.01 -14.23 -13.58
C TRP A 18 -6.97 -15.34 -14.62
N ALA A 19 -6.06 -16.27 -14.47
CA ALA A 19 -5.91 -17.41 -15.35
C ALA A 19 -5.65 -18.69 -14.56
N LEU A 20 -6.01 -19.84 -15.15
CA LEU A 20 -5.68 -21.14 -14.58
C LEU A 20 -4.20 -21.43 -14.78
N SER A 21 -3.58 -22.02 -13.76
CA SER A 21 -2.20 -22.51 -13.88
C SER A 21 -2.09 -23.56 -14.96
N ASN A 22 -1.03 -23.48 -15.74
CA ASN A 22 -0.62 -24.45 -16.74
C ASN A 22 0.87 -24.80 -16.55
N GLU A 23 1.39 -25.72 -17.34
CA GLU A 23 2.78 -26.19 -17.19
C GLU A 23 3.81 -25.30 -17.89
N THR A 24 3.37 -24.38 -18.75
CA THR A 24 4.24 -23.56 -19.60
C THR A 24 4.34 -22.12 -19.12
N ASP A 25 3.26 -21.37 -19.26
CA ASP A 25 3.27 -19.91 -19.06
C ASP A 25 2.89 -19.49 -17.64
N LEU A 26 2.11 -20.32 -16.95
CA LEU A 26 1.55 -20.06 -15.63
C LEU A 26 1.78 -21.24 -14.68
N PRO A 27 3.04 -21.59 -14.39
CA PRO A 27 3.35 -22.73 -13.54
C PRO A 27 2.85 -22.53 -12.11
N ILE A 28 2.63 -23.61 -11.38
CA ILE A 28 2.14 -23.57 -10.00
C ILE A 28 3.11 -22.77 -9.11
N LEU A 29 2.56 -21.78 -8.39
CA LEU A 29 3.31 -21.01 -7.41
C LEU A 29 3.81 -21.90 -6.27
N ASN A 30 5.07 -21.77 -5.93
CA ASN A 30 5.69 -22.45 -4.79
C ASN A 30 6.26 -21.42 -3.82
N SER A 31 5.85 -21.46 -2.56
CA SER A 31 6.25 -20.50 -1.57
C SER A 31 6.68 -21.17 -0.27
N TYR A 32 7.75 -20.64 0.35
CA TYR A 32 8.12 -20.98 1.72
C TYR A 32 8.36 -19.70 2.53
N GLN A 33 8.07 -19.79 3.81
CA GLN A 33 8.21 -18.69 4.74
C GLN A 33 8.82 -19.18 6.05
N TYR A 34 9.72 -18.39 6.59
CA TYR A 34 10.26 -18.53 7.93
C TYR A 34 9.86 -17.31 8.73
N THR A 35 9.38 -17.54 9.95
CA THR A 35 8.96 -16.47 10.86
C THR A 35 9.49 -16.79 12.25
N ILE A 36 10.03 -15.81 12.91
CA ILE A 36 10.38 -15.85 14.33
C ILE A 36 9.76 -14.65 15.01
N GLY A 37 9.20 -14.86 16.20
CA GLY A 37 8.54 -13.78 16.93
C GLY A 37 8.64 -13.95 18.42
N ALA A 38 8.40 -12.86 19.13
CA ALA A 38 8.32 -12.81 20.58
C ALA A 38 7.18 -11.89 21.00
N ASN A 39 6.44 -12.33 22.03
CA ASN A 39 5.36 -11.55 22.63
C ASN A 39 5.64 -11.34 24.12
N TYR A 40 5.44 -10.10 24.58
CA TYR A 40 5.46 -9.74 25.98
C TYR A 40 4.16 -9.06 26.37
N SER A 41 3.48 -9.61 27.39
CA SER A 41 2.22 -9.05 27.90
C SER A 41 2.24 -9.04 29.42
N LYS A 42 2.52 -7.88 30.02
CA LYS A 42 2.55 -7.66 31.48
C LYS A 42 2.29 -6.19 31.81
N ASN A 43 1.66 -5.92 32.95
CA ASN A 43 1.47 -4.57 33.50
C ASN A 43 0.85 -3.59 32.50
N LYS A 44 -0.17 -4.05 31.73
CA LYS A 44 -0.85 -3.26 30.70
C LYS A 44 0.05 -2.85 29.53
N TRP A 45 1.20 -3.48 29.38
CA TRP A 45 2.01 -3.46 28.17
C TRP A 45 1.74 -4.68 27.33
N ILE A 46 1.70 -4.49 26.02
CA ILE A 46 1.78 -5.54 25.01
C ILE A 46 2.90 -5.10 24.07
N ILE A 47 3.87 -5.97 23.88
CA ILE A 47 4.97 -5.76 22.94
C ILE A 47 5.07 -7.03 22.10
N ASP A 48 4.91 -6.87 20.78
CA ASP A 48 5.07 -7.93 19.80
C ASP A 48 6.24 -7.59 18.89
N PHE A 49 7.06 -8.57 18.63
CA PHE A 49 8.14 -8.52 17.66
C PHE A 49 8.02 -9.71 16.73
N GLU A 50 8.12 -9.49 15.43
CA GLU A 50 8.17 -10.53 14.42
C GLU A 50 9.22 -10.19 13.37
N ALA A 51 10.05 -11.16 12.99
CA ALA A 51 10.92 -11.10 11.84
C ALA A 51 10.57 -12.24 10.88
N TYR A 52 10.54 -11.97 9.59
CA TYR A 52 10.11 -12.94 8.59
C TYR A 52 10.95 -12.87 7.31
N PHE A 53 11.03 -14.02 6.67
CA PHE A 53 11.55 -14.16 5.31
C PHE A 53 10.61 -15.05 4.51
N LYS A 54 10.21 -14.60 3.32
CA LYS A 54 9.38 -15.36 2.40
C LYS A 54 10.00 -15.36 1.02
N LYS A 55 10.05 -16.52 0.36
CA LYS A 55 10.42 -16.63 -1.04
C LYS A 55 9.32 -17.36 -1.80
N THR A 56 8.93 -16.79 -2.93
CA THR A 56 7.93 -17.38 -3.84
C THR A 56 8.60 -17.58 -5.20
N LYS A 57 8.48 -18.77 -5.76
CA LYS A 57 8.93 -19.13 -7.10
C LYS A 57 7.72 -19.19 -8.03
N ASN A 58 8.01 -19.09 -9.33
CA ASN A 58 7.02 -19.19 -10.39
C ASN A 58 5.98 -18.06 -10.35
N ILE A 59 6.34 -16.87 -9.82
CA ILE A 59 5.53 -15.69 -10.05
C ILE A 59 5.62 -15.33 -11.53
N ASN A 60 4.56 -14.77 -12.07
CA ASN A 60 4.53 -14.35 -13.47
C ASN A 60 4.20 -12.87 -13.58
N THR A 61 4.67 -12.27 -14.66
CA THR A 61 4.30 -10.94 -15.10
C THR A 61 4.14 -10.93 -16.61
N LEU A 62 3.38 -9.97 -17.12
CA LEU A 62 3.32 -9.70 -18.55
C LEU A 62 4.31 -8.59 -18.86
N ASP A 63 5.19 -8.84 -19.79
CA ASP A 63 6.08 -7.83 -20.34
C ASP A 63 5.35 -7.07 -21.44
N PHE A 64 5.41 -5.75 -21.35
CA PHE A 64 4.87 -4.83 -22.34
C PHE A 64 6.01 -4.21 -23.13
N ASP A 65 6.08 -4.53 -24.40
CA ASP A 65 6.87 -3.74 -25.34
C ASP A 65 6.05 -2.54 -25.81
N PHE A 66 6.49 -1.33 -25.51
CA PHE A 66 5.85 -0.10 -25.98
C PHE A 66 5.80 0.03 -27.51
N ASN A 67 6.77 -0.58 -28.18
CA ASN A 67 6.90 -0.51 -29.63
C ASN A 67 6.08 -1.60 -30.32
N ASN A 68 5.64 -2.64 -29.60
CA ASN A 68 4.87 -3.74 -30.16
C ASN A 68 3.78 -4.24 -29.20
N THR A 69 2.65 -3.55 -29.20
CA THR A 69 1.50 -3.86 -28.32
C THR A 69 0.80 -5.19 -28.62
N SER A 70 1.24 -5.91 -29.65
CA SER A 70 0.62 -7.17 -30.06
C SER A 70 1.26 -8.42 -29.47
N LEU A 71 2.41 -8.29 -28.79
CA LEU A 71 3.14 -9.41 -28.19
C LEU A 71 3.13 -9.32 -26.67
N TYR A 72 2.27 -10.13 -26.05
CA TYR A 72 2.30 -10.34 -24.61
C TYR A 72 3.21 -11.52 -24.30
N ASN A 73 4.37 -11.27 -23.71
CA ASN A 73 5.25 -12.32 -23.23
C ASN A 73 5.06 -12.49 -21.72
N TYR A 74 4.81 -13.72 -21.29
CA TYR A 74 4.83 -14.06 -19.89
C TYR A 74 6.29 -14.28 -19.45
N SER A 75 6.72 -13.52 -18.46
CA SER A 75 7.97 -13.76 -17.76
C SER A 75 7.73 -14.47 -16.45
N ILE A 76 8.50 -15.54 -16.19
CA ILE A 76 8.43 -16.32 -14.96
C ILE A 76 9.60 -15.91 -14.06
N GLY A 77 9.30 -15.65 -12.80
CA GLY A 77 10.32 -15.15 -11.89
C GLY A 77 10.15 -15.60 -10.44
N THR A 78 10.84 -14.89 -9.57
CA THR A 78 10.82 -15.12 -8.13
C THR A 78 10.55 -13.83 -7.37
N SER A 79 9.87 -13.95 -6.22
CA SER A 79 9.73 -12.89 -5.24
C SER A 79 10.44 -13.25 -3.95
N SER A 80 11.15 -12.30 -3.38
CA SER A 80 11.81 -12.42 -2.08
C SER A 80 11.37 -11.27 -1.19
N ILE A 81 10.81 -11.58 -0.03
CA ILE A 81 10.29 -10.61 0.94
C ILE A 81 10.94 -10.90 2.28
N GLN A 82 11.45 -9.87 2.93
CA GLN A 82 11.96 -9.94 4.29
C GLN A 82 11.53 -8.71 5.06
N GLY A 83 11.28 -8.88 6.35
CA GLY A 83 10.84 -7.76 7.15
C GLY A 83 10.90 -8.01 8.65
N VAL A 84 10.64 -6.91 9.37
CA VAL A 84 10.53 -6.88 10.82
C VAL A 84 9.33 -6.02 11.18
N ASP A 85 8.47 -6.55 12.04
CA ASP A 85 7.32 -5.86 12.60
C ASP A 85 7.49 -5.71 14.10
N ILE A 86 7.26 -4.51 14.61
CA ILE A 86 7.26 -4.19 16.03
C ILE A 86 5.93 -3.52 16.37
N PHE A 87 5.25 -4.03 17.37
CA PHE A 87 4.04 -3.44 17.91
C PHE A 87 4.17 -3.22 19.41
N ILE A 88 3.88 -2.02 19.87
CA ILE A 88 3.93 -1.64 21.29
C ILE A 88 2.60 -1.00 21.65
N LYS A 89 1.92 -1.54 22.64
CA LYS A 89 0.69 -0.97 23.20
C LYS A 89 0.84 -0.77 24.70
N LYS A 90 0.39 0.40 25.15
CA LYS A 90 0.21 0.70 26.58
C LYS A 90 -1.24 1.06 26.84
N GLN A 91 -1.84 0.42 27.84
CA GLN A 91 -3.19 0.71 28.27
C GLN A 91 -3.19 1.22 29.71
N LEU A 92 -3.78 2.38 29.92
CA LEU A 92 -4.09 2.98 31.21
C LEU A 92 -5.61 3.02 31.37
N ASN A 93 -6.13 3.47 32.54
CA ASN A 93 -7.57 3.40 32.81
C ASN A 93 -8.43 4.12 31.76
N LYS A 94 -8.06 5.37 31.42
CA LYS A 94 -8.81 6.22 30.48
C LYS A 94 -8.05 6.52 29.20
N TYR A 95 -6.81 6.08 29.09
CA TYR A 95 -5.93 6.36 27.97
C TYR A 95 -5.28 5.06 27.47
N SER A 96 -5.24 4.90 26.17
CA SER A 96 -4.39 3.88 25.55
C SER A 96 -3.66 4.46 24.36
N THR A 97 -2.47 3.96 24.13
CA THR A 97 -1.67 4.30 22.95
C THR A 97 -1.04 3.04 22.39
N TRP A 98 -0.87 3.02 21.08
CA TRP A 98 -0.07 1.99 20.43
C TRP A 98 0.76 2.57 19.30
N LEU A 99 1.92 2.01 19.11
CA LEU A 99 2.87 2.30 18.06
C LEU A 99 3.14 1.00 17.31
N SER A 100 3.07 1.04 16.00
CA SER A 100 3.51 -0.04 15.12
C SER A 100 4.57 0.50 14.19
N TYR A 101 5.66 -0.25 14.06
CA TYR A 101 6.70 -0.02 13.07
C TYR A 101 6.89 -1.28 12.26
N SER A 102 6.92 -1.13 10.94
CA SER A 102 7.21 -2.19 10.00
C SER A 102 8.37 -1.79 9.11
N PHE A 103 9.37 -2.65 9.02
CA PHE A 103 10.37 -2.65 7.97
C PHE A 103 10.06 -3.80 7.02
N ASN A 104 10.01 -3.53 5.71
CA ASN A 104 9.75 -4.53 4.68
C ASN A 104 10.64 -4.28 3.47
N SER A 105 11.23 -5.33 2.93
CA SER A 105 11.97 -5.30 1.67
C SER A 105 11.45 -6.41 0.78
N ALA A 106 10.73 -6.03 -0.27
CA ALA A 106 10.16 -6.93 -1.26
C ALA A 106 10.82 -6.70 -2.61
N LYS A 107 11.40 -7.75 -3.18
CA LYS A 107 12.09 -7.72 -4.48
C LYS A 107 11.55 -8.79 -5.41
N TYR A 108 11.51 -8.45 -6.69
CA TYR A 108 11.29 -9.37 -7.78
C TYR A 108 12.57 -9.64 -8.53
N ARG A 109 12.65 -10.81 -9.16
CA ARG A 109 13.67 -11.17 -10.14
C ARG A 109 13.02 -11.99 -11.25
N PHE A 110 13.18 -11.53 -12.47
CA PHE A 110 12.80 -12.19 -13.70
C PHE A 110 14.02 -12.21 -14.62
N ASP A 111 14.26 -13.30 -15.29
CA ASP A 111 15.47 -13.42 -16.11
C ASP A 111 15.41 -12.51 -17.35
N ASP A 112 14.20 -12.25 -17.87
CA ASP A 112 13.96 -11.42 -19.05
C ASP A 112 13.76 -9.92 -18.72
N LEU A 113 13.74 -9.54 -17.45
CA LEU A 113 13.51 -8.17 -17.02
C LEU A 113 14.68 -7.64 -16.19
N ASN A 114 15.02 -6.36 -16.37
CA ASN A 114 16.08 -5.67 -15.63
C ASN A 114 17.43 -6.40 -15.71
N ASP A 115 17.76 -6.97 -16.90
CA ASP A 115 18.97 -7.78 -17.14
C ASP A 115 19.13 -8.96 -16.16
N GLY A 116 18.03 -9.54 -15.72
CA GLY A 116 18.02 -10.61 -14.72
C GLY A 116 18.38 -10.17 -13.30
N ASN A 117 18.58 -8.88 -13.06
CA ASN A 117 18.90 -8.33 -11.74
C ASN A 117 17.64 -8.14 -10.88
N PRO A 118 17.73 -8.37 -9.55
CA PRO A 118 16.62 -8.10 -8.66
C PRO A 118 16.26 -6.61 -8.62
N PHE A 119 14.96 -6.31 -8.61
CA PHE A 119 14.44 -4.95 -8.49
C PHE A 119 13.31 -4.87 -7.44
N PRO A 120 13.01 -3.69 -6.87
CA PRO A 120 11.96 -3.55 -5.87
C PRO A 120 10.59 -3.93 -6.44
N SER A 121 9.76 -4.59 -5.63
CA SER A 121 8.35 -4.79 -5.95
C SER A 121 7.64 -3.43 -6.04
N ASN A 122 6.72 -3.29 -6.99
CA ASN A 122 5.91 -2.08 -7.18
C ASN A 122 5.03 -1.71 -5.96
N VAL A 123 4.78 -2.66 -5.05
CA VAL A 123 4.04 -2.45 -3.80
C VAL A 123 4.97 -2.35 -2.58
N ASN A 124 6.29 -2.37 -2.77
CA ASN A 124 7.23 -2.31 -1.66
C ASN A 124 7.16 -0.94 -0.94
N ILE A 125 6.98 -0.98 0.35
CA ILE A 125 7.08 0.17 1.25
C ILE A 125 8.06 -0.22 2.34
N ASP A 126 9.29 0.33 2.30
CA ASP A 126 10.36 -0.13 3.18
C ASP A 126 10.07 0.14 4.66
N HIS A 127 9.49 1.30 4.97
CA HIS A 127 9.25 1.73 6.34
C HIS A 127 7.84 2.26 6.49
N THR A 128 7.13 1.75 7.48
CA THR A 128 5.80 2.22 7.88
C THR A 128 5.75 2.45 9.39
N VAL A 129 5.25 3.59 9.81
CA VAL A 129 4.97 3.91 11.21
C VAL A 129 3.49 4.22 11.35
N LYS A 130 2.83 3.59 12.31
CA LYS A 130 1.46 3.88 12.72
C LYS A 130 1.44 4.18 14.20
N TRP A 131 0.91 5.32 14.59
CA TRP A 131 0.82 5.71 15.98
C TRP A 131 -0.59 6.17 16.29
N SER A 132 -1.21 5.61 17.32
CA SER A 132 -2.58 5.91 17.70
C SER A 132 -2.72 6.17 19.18
N HIS A 133 -3.61 7.08 19.51
CA HIS A 133 -3.99 7.46 20.84
C HIS A 133 -5.49 7.33 20.99
N PHE A 134 -5.92 6.88 22.14
CA PHE A 134 -7.31 6.81 22.53
C PHE A 134 -7.46 7.36 23.95
N TYR A 135 -8.38 8.29 24.14
CA TYR A 135 -8.64 8.90 25.43
C TYR A 135 -10.13 8.97 25.72
N LYS A 136 -10.53 8.44 26.88
CA LYS A 136 -11.91 8.46 27.34
C LYS A 136 -12.11 9.54 28.39
N TRP A 137 -12.92 10.52 28.05
CA TRP A 137 -13.29 11.63 28.95
C TRP A 137 -14.80 11.69 29.16
N LYS A 138 -15.23 11.26 30.37
CA LYS A 138 -16.66 11.18 30.72
C LYS A 138 -17.45 10.37 29.67
N LYS A 139 -18.32 11.04 28.91
CA LYS A 139 -19.16 10.46 27.85
C LYS A 139 -18.54 10.58 26.45
N ILE A 140 -17.33 11.11 26.35
CA ILE A 140 -16.67 11.36 25.08
C ILE A 140 -15.45 10.45 24.97
N ASP A 141 -15.35 9.78 23.85
CA ASP A 141 -14.19 8.99 23.44
C ASP A 141 -13.46 9.75 22.32
N PHE A 142 -12.20 10.07 22.53
CA PHE A 142 -11.33 10.71 21.53
C PHE A 142 -10.35 9.70 20.96
N SER A 143 -10.08 9.82 19.66
CA SER A 143 -9.01 9.06 19.01
C SER A 143 -8.20 9.97 18.09
N LEU A 144 -6.90 9.77 18.07
CA LEU A 144 -5.95 10.42 17.17
C LEU A 144 -5.07 9.33 16.57
N GLY A 145 -4.95 9.31 15.27
CA GLY A 145 -4.12 8.35 14.54
C GLY A 145 -3.19 9.04 13.57
N TRP A 146 -1.92 8.67 13.59
CA TRP A 146 -0.93 9.14 12.63
C TRP A 146 -0.35 7.96 11.87
N LEU A 147 -0.32 8.10 10.54
CA LEU A 147 0.28 7.16 9.62
C LEU A 147 1.38 7.87 8.86
N TRP A 148 2.55 7.24 8.81
CA TRP A 148 3.68 7.66 8.01
C TRP A 148 4.29 6.46 7.29
N HIS A 149 4.68 6.62 6.04
CA HIS A 149 5.51 5.66 5.33
C HIS A 149 6.35 6.34 4.25
N ASN A 150 7.46 5.73 3.89
CA ASN A 150 8.24 6.16 2.74
C ASN A 150 7.48 5.94 1.42
N GLY A 151 7.95 6.53 0.35
CA GLY A 151 7.31 6.44 -0.95
C GLY A 151 7.31 5.02 -1.51
N LYS A 152 6.21 4.66 -2.16
CA LYS A 152 6.08 3.47 -3.00
C LYS A 152 7.04 3.58 -4.20
N PRO A 153 7.70 2.50 -4.64
CA PRO A 153 8.51 2.49 -5.85
C PRO A 153 7.69 2.72 -7.12
N TYR A 154 8.31 3.30 -8.12
CA TYR A 154 7.77 3.38 -9.48
C TYR A 154 8.90 3.41 -10.51
N THR A 155 8.59 3.03 -11.73
CA THR A 155 9.52 3.11 -12.87
C THR A 155 9.43 4.50 -13.49
N LYS A 156 10.56 5.19 -13.61
CA LYS A 156 10.63 6.47 -14.31
C LYS A 156 10.69 6.25 -15.81
N ILE A 157 9.85 6.96 -16.54
CA ILE A 157 9.88 6.99 -18.00
C ILE A 157 10.71 8.18 -18.43
N ASN A 158 11.60 7.96 -19.36
CA ASN A 158 12.38 8.98 -20.03
C ASN A 158 11.78 9.21 -21.44
N THR A 159 11.67 10.45 -21.83
CA THR A 159 11.23 10.85 -23.17
C THR A 159 12.40 11.48 -23.89
N THR A 160 12.76 10.95 -25.03
CA THR A 160 13.72 11.55 -25.94
C THR A 160 12.93 12.13 -27.12
N SER A 161 12.90 13.44 -27.25
CA SER A 161 12.28 14.12 -28.39
C SER A 161 13.37 14.78 -29.23
N ASP A 162 13.52 14.38 -30.48
CA ASP A 162 14.21 15.17 -31.48
C ASP A 162 13.24 16.14 -32.15
N GLU A 163 13.72 17.30 -32.58
CA GLU A 163 12.87 18.40 -33.09
C GLU A 163 11.99 18.03 -34.29
N ASN A 164 12.16 16.86 -34.90
CA ASN A 164 11.45 16.42 -36.10
C ASN A 164 10.95 14.95 -36.07
N GLU A 165 11.05 14.23 -34.96
CA GLU A 165 10.69 12.82 -34.90
C GLU A 165 9.73 12.50 -33.75
N ILE A 166 9.00 11.37 -33.90
CA ILE A 166 8.12 10.79 -32.91
C ILE A 166 8.88 10.62 -31.59
N SER A 167 8.32 11.12 -30.49
CA SER A 167 8.91 11.00 -29.17
C SER A 167 9.15 9.53 -28.83
N GLU A 168 10.40 9.15 -28.65
CA GLU A 168 10.77 7.80 -28.25
C GLU A 168 10.70 7.70 -26.72
N TYR A 169 9.96 6.70 -26.22
CA TYR A 169 9.79 6.45 -24.80
C TYR A 169 10.65 5.28 -24.39
N SER A 170 11.48 5.52 -23.39
CA SER A 170 12.27 4.47 -22.74
C SER A 170 12.05 4.51 -21.24
N TYR A 171 12.25 3.43 -20.56
CA TYR A 171 12.23 3.39 -19.10
C TYR A 171 13.61 3.07 -18.55
N SER A 172 13.91 3.67 -17.40
CA SER A 172 15.09 3.33 -16.60
C SER A 172 14.87 1.98 -15.90
N ASN A 173 15.80 1.59 -15.04
CA ASN A 173 15.67 0.38 -14.21
C ASN A 173 14.30 0.32 -13.52
N LEU A 174 13.69 -0.84 -13.52
CA LEU A 174 12.34 -1.06 -12.99
C LEU A 174 12.25 -0.69 -11.51
N ASN A 175 11.23 0.09 -11.15
CA ASN A 175 10.89 0.48 -9.78
C ASN A 175 12.05 1.11 -8.99
N ASN A 176 12.97 1.81 -9.65
CA ASN A 176 14.14 2.41 -9.01
C ASN A 176 13.89 3.79 -8.40
N GLU A 177 12.78 4.44 -8.77
CA GLU A 177 12.38 5.72 -8.19
C GLU A 177 11.34 5.51 -7.09
N LYS A 178 11.21 6.47 -6.17
CA LYS A 178 10.23 6.43 -5.09
C LYS A 178 9.32 7.64 -5.10
N LEU A 179 8.03 7.43 -4.85
CA LEU A 179 7.08 8.49 -4.60
C LEU A 179 7.49 9.30 -3.36
N LYS A 180 6.94 10.50 -3.23
CA LYS A 180 7.13 11.31 -2.02
C LYS A 180 6.58 10.59 -0.79
N VAL A 181 7.22 10.84 0.35
CA VAL A 181 6.77 10.35 1.65
C VAL A 181 5.28 10.64 1.88
N TYR A 182 4.57 9.61 2.30
CA TYR A 182 3.16 9.69 2.68
C TYR A 182 3.04 9.90 4.19
N HIS A 183 2.22 10.84 4.63
CA HIS A 183 1.78 10.85 6.01
C HIS A 183 0.41 11.52 6.18
N ARG A 184 -0.32 11.10 7.19
CA ARG A 184 -1.68 11.54 7.46
C ARG A 184 -1.98 11.51 8.94
N LEU A 185 -2.66 12.53 9.42
CA LEU A 185 -3.22 12.60 10.77
C LEU A 185 -4.73 12.53 10.68
N ASP A 186 -5.32 11.62 11.44
CA ASP A 186 -6.76 11.41 11.52
C ASP A 186 -7.21 11.65 12.96
N PHE A 187 -8.37 12.27 13.10
CA PHE A 187 -9.01 12.54 14.39
C PHE A 187 -10.41 11.97 14.41
N SER A 188 -10.83 11.45 15.57
CA SER A 188 -12.24 11.14 15.79
C SER A 188 -12.68 11.42 17.22
N MET A 189 -13.98 11.71 17.37
CA MET A 189 -14.65 11.93 18.63
C MET A 189 -16.00 11.22 18.60
N VAL A 190 -16.31 10.49 19.67
CA VAL A 190 -17.62 9.83 19.83
C VAL A 190 -18.25 10.26 21.13
N TYR A 191 -19.41 10.90 21.06
CA TYR A 191 -20.22 11.24 22.22
C TYR A 191 -21.27 10.17 22.49
N ASN A 192 -21.21 9.59 23.70
CA ASN A 192 -22.12 8.55 24.16
C ASN A 192 -23.16 9.16 25.11
N PHE A 193 -24.43 9.09 24.77
CA PHE A 193 -25.49 9.63 25.64
C PHE A 193 -26.71 8.72 25.70
N ARG A 194 -27.48 8.88 26.77
CA ARG A 194 -28.79 8.24 26.98
C ARG A 194 -29.79 9.31 27.31
N PRO A 195 -30.99 9.32 26.73
CA PRO A 195 -32.04 10.21 27.11
C PRO A 195 -32.52 9.88 28.53
N HIS A 196 -32.92 10.92 29.27
CA HIS A 196 -33.45 10.72 30.63
C HIS A 196 -34.77 9.96 30.65
N THR A 197 -35.57 10.11 29.60
CA THR A 197 -36.91 9.52 29.44
C THR A 197 -36.90 8.03 29.13
N ASN A 198 -35.86 7.52 28.48
CA ASN A 198 -35.75 6.11 28.16
C ASN A 198 -34.31 5.60 28.36
N LYS A 199 -34.09 4.82 29.43
CA LYS A 199 -32.79 4.29 29.80
C LYS A 199 -32.33 3.11 28.92
N THR A 200 -33.23 2.51 28.16
CA THR A 200 -32.94 1.37 27.27
C THR A 200 -32.23 1.83 26.01
N ILE A 201 -32.62 3.00 25.51
CA ILE A 201 -32.05 3.55 24.27
C ILE A 201 -30.71 4.23 24.55
N LYS A 202 -29.71 3.88 23.76
CA LYS A 202 -28.37 4.50 23.76
C LYS A 202 -28.10 5.16 22.42
N TYR A 203 -27.54 6.33 22.45
CA TYR A 203 -27.11 7.07 21.26
C TYR A 203 -25.60 7.22 21.26
N ARG A 204 -25.01 7.11 20.08
CA ARG A 204 -23.62 7.44 19.82
C ARG A 204 -23.55 8.40 18.64
N LEU A 205 -23.10 9.62 18.89
CA LEU A 205 -22.81 10.60 17.85
C LEU A 205 -21.30 10.63 17.63
N GLY A 206 -20.86 10.23 16.43
CA GLY A 206 -19.47 10.20 16.02
C GLY A 206 -19.17 11.30 15.02
N LEU A 207 -18.07 12.00 15.21
CA LEU A 207 -17.43 12.90 14.26
C LEU A 207 -16.03 12.34 13.97
N SER A 208 -15.66 12.25 12.70
CA SER A 208 -14.28 11.91 12.32
C SER A 208 -13.80 12.80 11.18
N ILE A 209 -12.52 13.09 11.18
CA ILE A 209 -11.85 13.87 10.15
C ILE A 209 -10.61 13.10 9.73
N MET A 210 -10.58 12.63 8.49
CA MET A 210 -9.42 12.03 7.88
C MET A 210 -8.55 13.11 7.25
N ASN A 211 -7.24 12.93 7.33
CA ASN A 211 -6.25 13.86 6.79
C ASN A 211 -6.42 15.30 7.34
N LEU A 212 -6.39 15.43 8.67
CA LEU A 212 -6.69 16.64 9.42
C LEU A 212 -5.92 17.89 8.94
N TYR A 213 -4.66 17.71 8.51
CA TYR A 213 -3.85 18.81 7.97
C TYR A 213 -3.87 18.92 6.44
N ASN A 214 -4.80 18.22 5.77
CA ASN A 214 -5.07 18.32 4.33
C ASN A 214 -3.84 18.14 3.42
N ARG A 215 -2.94 17.21 3.78
CA ARG A 215 -1.76 16.94 2.96
C ARG A 215 -2.16 16.32 1.63
N LYS A 216 -1.56 16.82 0.54
CA LYS A 216 -1.70 16.28 -0.81
C LYS A 216 -0.74 15.10 -1.01
N ASN A 217 -1.08 13.94 -0.45
CA ASN A 217 -0.30 12.72 -0.59
C ASN A 217 -0.43 12.16 -2.00
N ILE A 218 0.70 11.84 -2.63
CA ILE A 218 0.74 11.12 -3.90
C ILE A 218 0.79 9.63 -3.57
N ILE A 219 -0.14 8.85 -4.10
CA ILE A 219 -0.28 7.41 -3.83
C ILE A 219 0.10 6.55 -5.04
N ASN A 220 0.07 7.12 -6.24
CA ASN A 220 0.51 6.46 -7.46
C ASN A 220 0.76 7.50 -8.56
N LYS A 221 1.29 7.04 -9.70
CA LYS A 221 1.36 7.79 -10.95
C LYS A 221 0.49 7.10 -11.99
N ASP A 222 -0.18 7.88 -12.81
CA ASP A 222 -1.02 7.43 -13.94
C ASP A 222 -0.38 7.88 -15.25
N LEU A 223 -0.26 6.97 -16.17
CA LEU A 223 0.29 7.19 -17.50
C LEU A 223 -0.83 7.15 -18.51
N ARG A 224 -0.98 8.21 -19.27
CA ARG A 224 -1.99 8.28 -20.32
C ARG A 224 -1.41 8.95 -21.55
N PHE A 225 -1.74 8.43 -22.72
CA PHE A 225 -1.54 9.17 -23.94
C PHE A 225 -2.47 10.39 -23.98
N SER A 226 -1.99 11.49 -24.52
CA SER A 226 -2.78 12.71 -24.66
C SER A 226 -3.94 12.47 -25.62
N ASN A 227 -5.15 12.88 -25.24
CA ASN A 227 -6.32 12.78 -26.12
C ASN A 227 -6.24 13.72 -27.34
N THR A 228 -5.38 14.72 -27.29
CA THR A 228 -5.20 15.71 -28.36
C THR A 228 -4.05 15.35 -29.29
N ASN A 229 -3.10 14.57 -28.82
CA ASN A 229 -1.97 14.09 -29.58
C ASN A 229 -1.62 12.70 -29.03
N SER A 230 -2.01 11.62 -29.73
CA SER A 230 -1.86 10.24 -29.27
C SER A 230 -0.41 9.80 -29.07
N GLU A 231 0.55 10.64 -29.47
CA GLU A 231 1.98 10.39 -29.35
C GLU A 231 2.59 11.00 -28.07
N GLU A 232 1.87 11.90 -27.37
CA GLU A 232 2.38 12.51 -26.14
C GLU A 232 1.93 11.76 -24.89
N LEU A 233 2.89 11.20 -24.16
CA LEU A 233 2.65 10.52 -22.89
C LEU A 233 2.57 11.52 -21.74
N LYS A 234 1.45 11.56 -21.03
CA LYS A 234 1.26 12.39 -19.83
C LYS A 234 1.35 11.56 -18.56
N ILE A 235 2.19 12.02 -17.64
CA ILE A 235 2.35 11.43 -16.31
C ILE A 235 1.59 12.28 -15.29
N ASN A 236 0.54 11.72 -14.69
CA ASN A 236 -0.28 12.39 -13.70
C ASN A 236 -0.09 11.79 -12.31
N ASP A 237 -0.05 12.63 -11.29
CA ASP A 237 -0.03 12.17 -9.89
C ASP A 237 -1.43 11.76 -9.45
N ILE A 238 -1.62 10.49 -9.09
CA ILE A 238 -2.81 10.04 -8.38
C ILE A 238 -2.64 10.40 -6.89
N ARG A 239 -3.60 11.16 -6.38
CA ARG A 239 -3.56 11.68 -5.01
C ARG A 239 -4.54 10.95 -4.12
N GLY A 240 -4.13 10.73 -2.87
CA GLY A 240 -5.00 10.24 -1.82
C GLY A 240 -6.07 11.26 -1.42
N ALA A 241 -7.00 10.81 -0.56
CA ALA A 241 -8.08 11.65 -0.08
C ALA A 241 -7.54 12.91 0.64
N LYS A 242 -8.15 14.04 0.34
CA LYS A 242 -7.96 15.30 1.06
C LYS A 242 -8.62 15.22 2.45
N ILE A 243 -8.70 16.35 3.15
CA ILE A 243 -9.50 16.44 4.38
C ILE A 243 -10.91 15.93 4.11
N SER A 244 -11.33 14.93 4.89
CA SER A 244 -12.61 14.25 4.68
C SER A 244 -13.33 14.13 6.04
N PRO A 245 -14.28 15.03 6.34
CA PRO A 245 -15.12 14.91 7.53
C PRO A 245 -16.20 13.84 7.32
N ASN A 246 -16.56 13.17 8.41
CA ASN A 246 -17.66 12.21 8.45
C ASN A 246 -18.42 12.34 9.78
N ILE A 247 -19.75 12.23 9.73
CA ILE A 247 -20.64 12.25 10.89
C ILE A 247 -21.48 10.97 10.88
N VAL A 248 -21.57 10.31 12.03
CA VAL A 248 -22.32 9.06 12.20
C VAL A 248 -23.18 9.13 13.45
N LEU A 249 -24.47 8.85 13.32
CA LEU A 249 -25.37 8.63 14.45
C LEU A 249 -25.72 7.13 14.52
N ARG A 250 -25.53 6.52 15.69
CA ARG A 250 -25.93 5.14 15.96
C ARG A 250 -26.92 5.11 17.12
N VAL A 251 -28.01 4.39 16.96
CA VAL A 251 -29.04 4.16 17.95
C VAL A 251 -29.04 2.69 18.32
N PHE A 252 -29.06 2.40 19.61
CA PHE A 252 -29.15 1.04 20.17
C PHE A 252 -30.39 0.98 21.07
N TRP A 253 -31.27 0.03 20.87
CA TRP A 253 -32.51 -0.20 21.62
C TRP A 253 -32.52 -1.61 22.23
#